data_80894da6216bcb4701bb19921f03223c
#
_entry.id   80894da6216bcb4701bb19921f03223c
#
_cell.length_a   1.000
_cell.length_b   1.000
_cell.length_c   1.000
_cell.angle_alpha   90.00
_cell.angle_beta   90.00
_cell.angle_gamma   90.00
#
_symmetry.space_group_name_H-M   'P 1'
#
loop_
_entity.id
_entity.type
_entity.pdbx_description
1 polymer ?
#
loop_
_entity_poly.entity_id
_entity_poly.type
_entity_poly.pdbx_seq_one_letter_code
_entity_poly.pdbx_strand_id
1 'polypeptide(L)'
;DGFSFDMGPSFFSMSYEFKEFFEYCGVTNPLVLQELNPLYAVYFENRDKPFLIYKDLQKLAAEFSGIENNLVKKTEKYLSNAGKLFHDTEDIVIRRNFNSKLDYLLQLTKVPIKHGPKMFKSMWSELENNFDSQEVKVIFSLVSFFLGSTPFQTPAVYSLLNYTELKHDGYWNVQGGMYKITEAIVKLLKEKG
;
A
#
# COMPACT_ATOMS: atom_id res chain seq x y z
N ASP A 1 -26.26 -10.62 -16.79
CA ASP A 1 -25.31 -11.49 -17.49
C ASP A 1 -24.41 -12.29 -16.56
N GLY A 2 -24.63 -12.28 -15.22
CA GLY A 2 -23.93 -13.14 -14.26
C GLY A 2 -22.57 -12.64 -13.77
N PHE A 3 -22.14 -11.42 -14.15
CA PHE A 3 -20.92 -10.79 -13.68
C PHE A 3 -21.23 -9.74 -12.61
N SER A 4 -20.40 -9.70 -11.56
CA SER A 4 -20.43 -8.67 -10.52
C SER A 4 -19.15 -7.87 -10.57
N PHE A 5 -19.26 -6.56 -10.40
CA PHE A 5 -18.13 -5.63 -10.39
C PHE A 5 -18.22 -4.74 -9.15
N ASP A 6 -17.08 -4.57 -8.45
CA ASP A 6 -16.98 -3.54 -7.43
C ASP A 6 -16.94 -2.16 -8.10
N MET A 7 -17.85 -1.26 -7.69
CA MET A 7 -17.99 0.08 -8.28
C MET A 7 -17.21 1.16 -7.48
N GLY A 8 -16.16 0.77 -6.83
CA GLY A 8 -15.35 1.65 -5.99
C GLY A 8 -13.98 1.03 -5.74
N PRO A 9 -13.50 1.01 -4.49
CA PRO A 9 -12.24 0.36 -4.14
C PRO A 9 -12.26 -1.10 -4.57
N SER A 10 -11.22 -1.53 -5.28
CA SER A 10 -11.04 -2.92 -5.74
C SER A 10 -9.78 -3.57 -5.16
N PHE A 11 -8.87 -2.76 -4.60
CA PHE A 11 -7.70 -3.24 -3.88
C PHE A 11 -7.98 -3.26 -2.38
N PHE A 12 -7.97 -4.45 -1.79
CA PHE A 12 -8.05 -4.60 -0.34
C PHE A 12 -6.65 -4.81 0.21
N SER A 13 -6.17 -3.82 0.95
CA SER A 13 -4.86 -3.83 1.61
C SER A 13 -5.01 -3.58 3.11
N MET A 14 -3.93 -3.71 3.87
CA MET A 14 -3.93 -3.55 5.33
C MET A 14 -4.98 -4.45 5.99
N SER A 15 -5.03 -5.71 5.57
CA SER A 15 -6.02 -6.71 6.00
C SER A 15 -5.99 -6.93 7.51
N TYR A 16 -4.83 -6.76 8.14
CA TYR A 16 -4.64 -6.85 9.58
C TYR A 16 -5.42 -5.79 10.37
N GLU A 17 -5.64 -4.58 9.83
CA GLU A 17 -6.44 -3.54 10.49
C GLU A 17 -7.90 -3.99 10.65
N PHE A 18 -8.45 -4.65 9.64
CA PHE A 18 -9.81 -5.21 9.71
C PHE A 18 -9.89 -6.38 10.67
N LYS A 19 -8.86 -7.23 10.70
CA LYS A 19 -8.78 -8.33 11.67
C LYS A 19 -8.77 -7.79 13.09
N GLU A 20 -7.90 -6.83 13.39
CA GLU A 20 -7.82 -6.19 14.71
C GLU A 20 -9.12 -5.47 15.08
N PHE A 21 -9.78 -4.80 14.12
CA PHE A 21 -11.08 -4.16 14.34
C PHE A 21 -12.14 -5.18 14.80
N PHE A 22 -12.27 -6.30 14.11
CA PHE A 22 -13.25 -7.33 14.50
C PHE A 22 -12.89 -7.99 15.84
N GLU A 23 -11.61 -8.25 16.10
CA GLU A 23 -11.13 -8.75 17.39
C GLU A 23 -11.43 -7.76 18.52
N TYR A 24 -11.19 -6.46 18.31
CA TYR A 24 -11.57 -5.40 19.25
C TYR A 24 -13.09 -5.38 19.53
N CYS A 25 -13.91 -5.65 18.53
CA CYS A 25 -15.35 -5.80 18.69
C CYS A 25 -15.78 -7.11 19.37
N GLY A 26 -14.84 -8.00 19.72
CA GLY A 26 -15.10 -9.28 20.36
C GLY A 26 -15.64 -10.36 19.43
N VAL A 27 -15.37 -10.26 18.12
CA VAL A 27 -15.76 -11.24 17.12
C VAL A 27 -14.58 -11.67 16.26
N THR A 28 -14.61 -12.90 15.75
CA THR A 28 -13.65 -13.35 14.74
C THR A 28 -13.92 -12.63 13.43
N ASN A 29 -12.85 -12.24 12.71
CA ASN A 29 -12.98 -11.60 11.39
C ASN A 29 -13.85 -12.48 10.46
N PRO A 30 -15.02 -11.99 10.03
CA PRO A 30 -15.95 -12.75 9.19
C PRO A 30 -15.60 -12.71 7.70
N LEU A 31 -14.59 -11.92 7.30
CA LEU A 31 -14.20 -11.79 5.91
C LEU A 31 -13.35 -12.98 5.47
N VAL A 32 -13.70 -13.56 4.35
CA VAL A 32 -12.88 -14.58 3.69
C VAL A 32 -11.98 -13.88 2.68
N LEU A 33 -10.68 -13.85 3.00
CA LEU A 33 -9.67 -13.15 2.23
C LEU A 33 -8.79 -14.13 1.46
N GLN A 34 -8.51 -13.84 0.20
CA GLN A 34 -7.60 -14.58 -0.66
C GLN A 34 -6.45 -13.66 -1.07
N GLU A 35 -5.23 -13.99 -0.70
CA GLU A 35 -4.04 -13.23 -1.10
C GLU A 35 -3.88 -13.26 -2.63
N LEU A 36 -3.64 -12.10 -3.23
CA LEU A 36 -3.38 -11.99 -4.66
C LEU A 36 -1.92 -12.33 -4.97
N ASN A 37 -1.72 -13.22 -5.96
CA ASN A 37 -0.39 -13.62 -6.40
C ASN A 37 -0.44 -14.02 -7.89
N PRO A 38 -0.02 -13.16 -8.82
CA PRO A 38 0.56 -11.82 -8.62
C PRO A 38 -0.41 -10.84 -7.96
N LEU A 39 0.13 -9.76 -7.38
CA LEU A 39 -0.67 -8.67 -6.80
C LEU A 39 -1.53 -7.99 -7.87
N TYR A 40 -0.92 -7.67 -9.00
CA TYR A 40 -1.56 -7.08 -10.19
C TYR A 40 -0.65 -7.17 -11.41
N ALA A 41 -1.19 -6.80 -12.57
CA ALA A 41 -0.47 -6.71 -13.85
C ALA A 41 -0.44 -5.25 -14.33
N VAL A 42 0.70 -4.80 -14.88
CA VAL A 42 0.86 -3.47 -15.45
C VAL A 42 1.18 -3.58 -16.94
N TYR A 43 0.33 -2.98 -17.74
CA TYR A 43 0.47 -2.95 -19.20
C TYR A 43 1.13 -1.63 -19.63
N PHE A 44 2.14 -1.72 -20.46
CA PHE A 44 2.76 -0.58 -21.13
C PHE A 44 2.42 -0.64 -22.62
N GLU A 45 2.14 0.50 -23.24
CA GLU A 45 1.74 0.62 -24.64
C GLU A 45 2.71 -0.08 -25.60
N ASN A 46 4.00 -0.03 -25.30
CA ASN A 46 5.05 -0.57 -26.17
C ASN A 46 5.50 -1.99 -25.80
N ARG A 47 4.66 -2.75 -25.07
CA ARG A 47 4.97 -4.14 -24.67
C ARG A 47 3.79 -5.07 -24.95
N ASP A 48 4.10 -6.22 -25.56
CA ASP A 48 3.11 -7.26 -25.84
C ASP A 48 2.62 -7.96 -24.56
N LYS A 49 3.47 -8.00 -23.51
CA LYS A 49 3.15 -8.67 -22.24
C LYS A 49 3.22 -7.71 -21.08
N PRO A 50 2.28 -7.80 -20.13
CA PRO A 50 2.34 -7.01 -18.90
C PRO A 50 3.53 -7.40 -18.02
N PHE A 51 3.91 -6.51 -17.11
CA PHE A 51 4.70 -6.86 -15.94
C PHE A 51 3.77 -7.41 -14.86
N LEU A 52 4.09 -8.57 -14.33
CA LEU A 52 3.39 -9.15 -13.18
C LEU A 52 4.10 -8.72 -11.88
N ILE A 53 3.34 -8.11 -10.99
CA ILE A 53 3.91 -7.56 -9.77
C ILE A 53 3.69 -8.54 -8.63
N TYR A 54 4.78 -8.93 -7.97
CA TYR A 54 4.83 -9.95 -6.93
C TYR A 54 5.39 -9.41 -5.61
N LYS A 55 4.88 -9.89 -4.48
CA LYS A 55 5.55 -9.74 -3.17
C LYS A 55 6.88 -10.47 -3.10
N ASP A 56 6.97 -11.63 -3.77
CA ASP A 56 8.22 -12.36 -3.94
C ASP A 56 9.18 -11.56 -4.80
N LEU A 57 10.25 -11.03 -4.19
CA LEU A 57 11.21 -10.17 -4.87
C LEU A 57 12.03 -10.89 -5.94
N GLN A 58 12.19 -12.21 -5.86
CA GLN A 58 12.89 -12.98 -6.89
C GLN A 58 12.01 -13.11 -8.13
N LYS A 59 10.71 -13.37 -7.96
CA LYS A 59 9.74 -13.37 -9.06
C LYS A 59 9.61 -11.98 -9.67
N LEU A 60 9.50 -10.95 -8.83
CA LEU A 60 9.47 -9.56 -9.28
C LEU A 60 10.72 -9.23 -10.11
N ALA A 61 11.92 -9.60 -9.65
CA ALA A 61 13.16 -9.33 -10.37
C ALA A 61 13.24 -10.09 -11.71
N ALA A 62 12.66 -11.27 -11.82
CA ALA A 62 12.60 -12.02 -13.06
C ALA A 62 11.78 -11.29 -14.14
N GLU A 63 10.69 -10.61 -13.77
CA GLU A 63 9.88 -9.79 -14.69
C GLU A 63 10.69 -8.63 -15.32
N PHE A 64 11.66 -8.08 -14.57
CA PHE A 64 12.50 -6.96 -15.00
C PHE A 64 13.91 -7.36 -15.45
N SER A 65 14.09 -8.66 -15.77
CA SER A 65 15.39 -9.16 -16.26
C SER A 65 15.82 -8.41 -17.53
N GLY A 66 17.05 -7.89 -17.51
CA GLY A 66 17.57 -7.06 -18.60
C GLY A 66 17.08 -5.60 -18.63
N ILE A 67 16.18 -5.21 -17.71
CA ILE A 67 15.63 -3.85 -17.61
C ILE A 67 16.20 -3.12 -16.38
N GLU A 68 16.15 -3.77 -15.21
CA GLU A 68 16.66 -3.20 -13.96
C GLU A 68 17.69 -4.13 -13.32
N ASN A 69 18.93 -3.67 -13.22
CA ASN A 69 19.99 -4.45 -12.59
C ASN A 69 19.88 -4.42 -11.06
N ASN A 70 20.15 -5.57 -10.42
CA ASN A 70 20.13 -5.70 -8.96
C ASN A 70 18.80 -5.32 -8.31
N LEU A 71 17.67 -5.56 -8.99
CA LEU A 71 16.34 -5.13 -8.55
C LEU A 71 16.02 -5.63 -7.13
N VAL A 72 16.31 -6.90 -6.80
CA VAL A 72 16.08 -7.44 -5.45
C VAL A 72 16.74 -6.57 -4.38
N LYS A 73 18.05 -6.32 -4.50
CA LYS A 73 18.81 -5.53 -3.51
C LYS A 73 18.32 -4.09 -3.42
N LYS A 74 18.00 -3.46 -4.55
CA LYS A 74 17.46 -2.09 -4.59
C LYS A 74 16.09 -2.02 -3.91
N THR A 75 15.20 -2.96 -4.23
CA THR A 75 13.86 -3.04 -3.64
C THR A 75 13.93 -3.33 -2.15
N GLU A 76 14.75 -4.27 -1.70
CA GLU A 76 14.96 -4.54 -0.28
C GLU A 76 15.41 -3.30 0.51
N LYS A 77 16.39 -2.57 -0.03
CA LYS A 77 16.87 -1.31 0.57
C LYS A 77 15.75 -0.26 0.63
N TYR A 78 15.04 -0.07 -0.49
CA TYR A 78 13.93 0.87 -0.59
C TYR A 78 12.82 0.54 0.40
N LEU A 79 12.35 -0.71 0.41
CA LEU A 79 11.29 -1.18 1.32
C LEU A 79 11.73 -1.20 2.79
N SER A 80 13.00 -1.46 3.09
CA SER A 80 13.52 -1.35 4.47
C SER A 80 13.41 0.10 4.99
N ASN A 81 13.74 1.09 4.15
CA ASN A 81 13.61 2.50 4.52
C ASN A 81 12.15 2.95 4.63
N ALA A 82 11.28 2.44 3.76
CA ALA A 82 9.85 2.69 3.79
C ALA A 82 9.19 2.04 5.02
N GLY A 83 9.60 0.82 5.37
CA GLY A 83 9.13 0.11 6.56
C GLY A 83 9.52 0.79 7.87
N LYS A 84 10.74 1.32 7.98
CA LYS A 84 11.13 2.13 9.14
C LYS A 84 10.23 3.36 9.30
N LEU A 85 9.93 4.03 8.18
CA LEU A 85 9.01 5.16 8.19
C LEU A 85 7.61 4.72 8.64
N PHE A 86 7.11 3.61 8.10
CA PHE A 86 5.80 3.06 8.45
C PHE A 86 5.71 2.81 9.97
N HIS A 87 6.60 2.00 10.53
CA HIS A 87 6.58 1.67 11.96
C HIS A 87 6.84 2.88 12.89
N ASP A 88 7.66 3.84 12.45
CA ASP A 88 7.91 5.07 13.21
C ASP A 88 6.70 6.04 13.19
N THR A 89 5.71 5.83 12.29
CA THR A 89 4.54 6.72 12.13
C THR A 89 3.19 6.04 12.37
N GLU A 90 3.14 4.72 12.41
CA GLU A 90 1.89 3.95 12.50
C GLU A 90 1.02 4.40 13.67
N ASP A 91 1.53 4.34 14.89
CA ASP A 91 0.77 4.70 16.10
C ASP A 91 0.68 6.22 16.33
N ILE A 92 1.57 6.99 15.72
CA ILE A 92 1.64 8.45 15.94
C ILE A 92 0.69 9.18 14.99
N VAL A 93 0.58 8.71 13.74
CA VAL A 93 -0.12 9.39 12.67
C VAL A 93 -1.19 8.52 12.00
N ILE A 94 -0.85 7.27 11.59
CA ILE A 94 -1.70 6.46 10.72
C ILE A 94 -2.94 5.97 11.47
N ARG A 95 -2.77 5.42 12.67
CA ARG A 95 -3.86 4.86 13.51
C ARG A 95 -4.51 5.87 14.43
N ARG A 96 -4.28 7.18 14.23
CA ARG A 96 -4.72 8.19 15.17
C ARG A 96 -5.73 9.15 14.56
N ASN A 97 -6.77 9.48 15.32
CA ASN A 97 -7.66 10.59 15.05
C ASN A 97 -7.12 11.87 15.70
N PHE A 98 -7.24 13.00 15.00
CA PHE A 98 -6.80 14.31 15.48
C PHE A 98 -8.00 15.21 15.70
N ASN A 99 -8.12 15.74 16.92
CA ASN A 99 -9.24 16.62 17.29
C ASN A 99 -9.05 18.08 16.79
N SER A 100 -7.80 18.45 16.48
CA SER A 100 -7.47 19.79 15.98
C SER A 100 -6.16 19.78 15.18
N LYS A 101 -5.95 20.86 14.39
CA LYS A 101 -4.67 21.09 13.70
C LYS A 101 -3.49 21.19 14.66
N LEU A 102 -3.72 21.74 15.84
CA LEU A 102 -2.67 21.87 16.88
C LEU A 102 -2.28 20.49 17.43
N ASP A 103 -3.25 19.62 17.71
CA ASP A 103 -3.00 18.24 18.13
C ASP A 103 -2.18 17.49 17.07
N TYR A 104 -2.59 17.60 15.80
CA TYR A 104 -1.84 17.02 14.68
C TYR A 104 -0.37 17.50 14.65
N LEU A 105 -0.14 18.81 14.72
CA LEU A 105 1.20 19.39 14.73
C LEU A 105 2.04 18.91 15.93
N LEU A 106 1.45 18.83 17.12
CA LEU A 106 2.11 18.32 18.31
C LEU A 106 2.49 16.83 18.18
N GLN A 107 1.64 16.02 17.55
CA GLN A 107 1.98 14.62 17.29
C GLN A 107 3.09 14.48 16.24
N LEU A 108 3.10 15.31 15.22
CA LEU A 108 4.18 15.30 14.21
C LEU A 108 5.56 15.56 14.83
N THR A 109 5.66 16.29 15.94
CA THR A 109 6.94 16.50 16.62
C THR A 109 7.54 15.21 17.22
N LYS A 110 6.72 14.16 17.41
CA LYS A 110 7.14 12.85 17.89
C LYS A 110 7.69 11.96 16.76
N VAL A 111 7.40 12.30 15.51
CA VAL A 111 7.96 11.58 14.36
C VAL A 111 9.46 11.87 14.27
N PRO A 112 10.31 10.84 14.13
CA PRO A 112 11.76 11.04 14.09
C PRO A 112 12.17 12.00 12.96
N ILE A 113 13.00 12.98 13.28
CA ILE A 113 13.46 14.05 12.38
C ILE A 113 14.10 13.50 11.09
N LYS A 114 14.69 12.28 11.15
CA LYS A 114 15.26 11.58 9.97
C LYS A 114 14.28 11.43 8.80
N HIS A 115 12.96 11.46 9.06
CA HIS A 115 11.91 11.36 8.04
C HIS A 115 11.51 12.72 7.46
N GLY A 116 11.93 13.83 8.10
CA GLY A 116 11.61 15.19 7.63
C GLY A 116 11.89 15.44 6.15
N PRO A 117 13.08 15.09 5.61
CA PRO A 117 13.37 15.29 4.19
C PRO A 117 12.36 14.62 3.24
N LYS A 118 11.76 13.48 3.62
CA LYS A 118 10.75 12.80 2.80
C LYS A 118 9.41 13.54 2.70
N MET A 119 9.15 14.48 3.61
CA MET A 119 7.95 15.33 3.56
C MET A 119 8.04 16.38 2.43
N PHE A 120 9.25 16.81 2.08
CA PHE A 120 9.50 17.87 1.10
C PHE A 120 10.01 17.35 -0.24
N LYS A 121 10.44 16.10 -0.30
CA LYS A 121 10.89 15.42 -1.51
C LYS A 121 9.70 14.75 -2.18
N SER A 122 9.64 14.79 -3.53
CA SER A 122 8.58 14.08 -4.25
C SER A 122 8.83 12.56 -4.27
N MET A 123 7.75 11.80 -4.42
CA MET A 123 7.79 10.34 -4.63
C MET A 123 8.67 9.99 -5.83
N TRP A 124 8.52 10.71 -6.94
CA TRP A 124 9.34 10.50 -8.13
C TRP A 124 10.82 10.65 -7.84
N SER A 125 11.23 11.74 -7.17
CA SER A 125 12.62 11.96 -6.80
C SER A 125 13.17 10.89 -5.83
N GLU A 126 12.34 10.33 -4.96
CA GLU A 126 12.72 9.19 -4.12
C GLU A 126 12.98 7.95 -4.95
N LEU A 127 12.14 7.68 -5.96
CA LEU A 127 12.30 6.54 -6.86
C LEU A 127 13.53 6.69 -7.76
N GLU A 128 13.81 7.88 -8.28
CA GLU A 128 15.03 8.18 -9.07
C GLU A 128 16.33 7.88 -8.30
N ASN A 129 16.33 8.05 -6.96
CA ASN A 129 17.51 7.74 -6.15
C ASN A 129 17.67 6.24 -5.83
N ASN A 130 16.67 5.42 -6.12
CA ASN A 130 16.68 4.00 -5.78
C ASN A 130 16.68 3.09 -7.02
N PHE A 131 16.14 3.53 -8.15
CA PHE A 131 15.95 2.71 -9.36
C PHE A 131 16.43 3.45 -10.62
N ASP A 132 16.92 2.70 -11.60
CA ASP A 132 17.43 3.24 -12.86
C ASP A 132 16.35 3.23 -13.95
N SER A 133 15.63 2.11 -14.11
CA SER A 133 14.65 1.93 -15.18
C SER A 133 13.39 2.76 -14.97
N GLN A 134 12.85 3.24 -16.08
CA GLN A 134 11.62 4.03 -16.10
C GLN A 134 10.42 3.17 -15.67
N GLU A 135 10.38 1.91 -16.11
CA GLU A 135 9.29 0.98 -15.86
C GLU A 135 9.12 0.72 -14.35
N VAL A 136 10.22 0.44 -13.64
CA VAL A 136 10.18 0.23 -12.18
C VAL A 136 9.72 1.50 -11.47
N LYS A 137 10.26 2.68 -11.86
CA LYS A 137 9.84 3.95 -11.25
C LYS A 137 8.36 4.23 -11.46
N VAL A 138 7.84 4.01 -12.68
CA VAL A 138 6.41 4.17 -12.98
C VAL A 138 5.57 3.23 -12.11
N ILE A 139 5.91 1.94 -12.05
CA ILE A 139 5.15 0.94 -11.30
C ILE A 139 5.16 1.26 -9.81
N PHE A 140 6.31 1.53 -9.20
CA PHE A 140 6.36 1.91 -7.78
C PHE A 140 5.72 3.27 -7.47
N SER A 141 5.52 4.12 -8.47
CA SER A 141 4.81 5.39 -8.31
C SER A 141 3.28 5.27 -8.32
N LEU A 142 2.72 4.10 -8.71
CA LEU A 142 1.27 3.89 -8.81
C LEU A 142 0.54 4.15 -7.48
N VAL A 143 1.19 3.99 -6.35
CA VAL A 143 0.62 4.33 -5.03
C VAL A 143 0.20 5.80 -4.92
N SER A 144 0.75 6.71 -5.74
CA SER A 144 0.31 8.10 -5.80
C SER A 144 -1.13 8.26 -6.29
N PHE A 145 -1.65 7.30 -7.06
CA PHE A 145 -3.02 7.34 -7.58
C PHE A 145 -4.07 7.15 -6.47
N PHE A 146 -3.75 6.42 -5.41
CA PHE A 146 -4.63 6.31 -4.24
C PHE A 146 -4.89 7.66 -3.57
N LEU A 147 -3.98 8.62 -3.75
CA LEU A 147 -4.08 9.97 -3.22
C LEU A 147 -4.72 10.95 -4.23
N GLY A 148 -5.06 10.49 -5.44
CA GLY A 148 -5.54 11.35 -6.51
C GLY A 148 -4.48 12.37 -6.99
N SER A 149 -3.19 12.02 -6.89
CA SER A 149 -2.07 12.92 -7.16
C SER A 149 -1.07 12.30 -8.14
N THR A 150 -0.19 13.12 -8.70
CA THR A 150 0.93 12.66 -9.52
C THR A 150 2.13 12.32 -8.63
N PRO A 151 3.04 11.43 -9.05
CA PRO A 151 4.24 11.10 -8.27
C PRO A 151 5.21 12.28 -8.12
N PHE A 152 5.09 13.30 -8.96
CA PHE A 152 5.89 14.53 -8.89
C PHE A 152 5.42 15.47 -7.78
N GLN A 153 4.13 15.39 -7.42
CA GLN A 153 3.51 16.21 -6.37
C GLN A 153 3.30 15.45 -5.06
N THR A 154 3.26 14.12 -5.13
CA THR A 154 3.10 13.26 -3.95
C THR A 154 4.38 13.29 -3.11
N PRO A 155 4.32 13.61 -1.80
CA PRO A 155 5.48 13.52 -0.91
C PRO A 155 6.07 12.10 -0.82
N ALA A 156 7.38 12.00 -0.71
CA ALA A 156 8.09 10.72 -0.64
C ALA A 156 7.76 9.90 0.62
N VAL A 157 7.14 10.49 1.65
CA VAL A 157 6.66 9.73 2.82
C VAL A 157 5.68 8.63 2.41
N TYR A 158 4.91 8.82 1.34
CA TYR A 158 3.97 7.83 0.84
C TYR A 158 4.62 6.57 0.26
N SER A 159 5.97 6.50 0.21
CA SER A 159 6.70 5.24 -0.01
C SER A 159 6.34 4.14 1.00
N LEU A 160 5.80 4.52 2.17
CA LEU A 160 5.25 3.57 3.14
C LEU A 160 4.16 2.67 2.54
N LEU A 161 3.39 3.15 1.56
CA LEU A 161 2.38 2.35 0.86
C LEU A 161 3.01 1.24 0.00
N ASN A 162 4.18 1.48 -0.60
CA ASN A 162 4.91 0.39 -1.27
C ASN A 162 5.38 -0.67 -0.28
N TYR A 163 5.72 -0.27 0.96
CA TYR A 163 6.07 -1.23 2.00
C TYR A 163 4.87 -2.10 2.39
N THR A 164 3.69 -1.52 2.59
CA THR A 164 2.49 -2.30 2.90
C THR A 164 2.12 -3.23 1.76
N GLU A 165 2.24 -2.78 0.50
CA GLU A 165 1.95 -3.53 -0.70
C GLU A 165 2.91 -4.71 -0.92
N LEU A 166 4.22 -4.44 -0.94
CA LEU A 166 5.22 -5.40 -1.42
C LEU A 166 5.87 -6.23 -0.30
N LYS A 167 5.69 -5.87 0.98
CA LYS A 167 6.38 -6.55 2.06
C LYS A 167 5.52 -6.83 3.28
N HIS A 168 4.72 -5.88 3.74
CA HIS A 168 4.02 -6.00 5.03
C HIS A 168 2.78 -6.87 4.92
N ASP A 169 1.84 -6.54 4.02
CA ASP A 169 0.55 -7.22 3.90
C ASP A 169 0.28 -7.75 2.48
N GLY A 170 0.42 -6.93 1.47
CA GLY A 170 0.04 -7.24 0.09
C GLY A 170 -1.36 -6.76 -0.25
N TYR A 171 -1.93 -7.38 -1.29
CA TYR A 171 -3.32 -7.16 -1.68
C TYR A 171 -4.12 -8.44 -1.58
N TRP A 172 -5.38 -8.28 -1.23
CA TRP A 172 -6.30 -9.37 -0.99
C TRP A 172 -7.57 -9.21 -1.83
N ASN A 173 -8.12 -10.32 -2.24
CA ASN A 173 -9.48 -10.38 -2.77
C ASN A 173 -10.44 -10.74 -1.64
N VAL A 174 -11.49 -9.93 -1.47
CA VAL A 174 -12.58 -10.23 -0.54
C VAL A 174 -13.56 -11.14 -1.26
N GLN A 175 -13.71 -12.37 -0.81
CA GLN A 175 -14.63 -13.32 -1.44
C GLN A 175 -16.07 -12.78 -1.42
N GLY A 176 -16.66 -12.67 -2.58
CA GLY A 176 -17.99 -12.07 -2.77
C GLY A 176 -18.01 -10.56 -2.94
N GLY A 177 -16.84 -9.93 -3.14
CA GLY A 177 -16.66 -8.51 -3.44
C GLY A 177 -16.47 -7.63 -2.20
N MET A 178 -16.03 -6.39 -2.43
CA MET A 178 -15.71 -5.42 -1.36
C MET A 178 -16.92 -5.07 -0.49
N TYR A 179 -18.14 -5.17 -1.03
CA TYR A 179 -19.37 -4.89 -0.27
C TYR A 179 -19.58 -5.84 0.92
N LYS A 180 -18.94 -7.02 0.91
CA LYS A 180 -18.97 -7.95 2.06
C LYS A 180 -18.44 -7.34 3.35
N ILE A 181 -17.53 -6.38 3.26
CA ILE A 181 -17.03 -5.62 4.40
C ILE A 181 -18.17 -4.84 5.06
N THR A 182 -18.96 -4.12 4.23
CA THR A 182 -20.13 -3.37 4.70
C THR A 182 -21.18 -4.31 5.32
N GLU A 183 -21.49 -5.42 4.67
CA GLU A 183 -22.44 -6.42 5.20
C GLU A 183 -21.99 -6.96 6.56
N ALA A 184 -20.71 -7.27 6.72
CA ALA A 184 -20.14 -7.76 7.97
C ALA A 184 -20.28 -6.74 9.11
N ILE A 185 -19.96 -5.47 8.84
CA ILE A 185 -20.07 -4.39 9.83
C ILE A 185 -21.54 -4.14 10.18
N VAL A 186 -22.44 -4.08 9.19
CA VAL A 186 -23.90 -3.91 9.44
C VAL A 186 -24.47 -5.07 10.26
N LYS A 187 -24.04 -6.29 9.98
CA LYS A 187 -24.45 -7.46 10.78
C LYS A 187 -24.00 -7.30 12.23
N LEU A 188 -22.73 -6.96 12.44
CA LEU A 188 -22.17 -6.74 13.77
C LEU A 188 -22.92 -5.64 14.54
N LEU A 189 -23.25 -4.52 13.89
CA LEU A 189 -24.03 -3.45 14.50
C LEU A 189 -25.42 -3.92 14.95
N LYS A 190 -26.11 -4.71 14.11
CA LYS A 190 -27.44 -5.25 14.46
C LYS A 190 -27.38 -6.26 15.63
N GLU A 191 -26.27 -7.00 15.79
CA GLU A 191 -26.06 -7.96 16.87
C GLU A 191 -25.71 -7.27 18.20
N LYS A 192 -25.14 -6.10 18.15
CA LYS A 192 -24.72 -5.32 19.34
C LYS A 192 -25.78 -4.31 19.82
N GLY A 193 -26.83 -4.04 19.03
CA GLY A 193 -27.91 -3.07 19.32
C GLY A 193 -27.57 -1.71 18.77
#